data_85f0e03947885abd67cb84b9e1690a93
#
_entry.id   85f0e03947885abd67cb84b9e1690a93
#
_cell.length_a   1.000
_cell.length_b   1.000
_cell.length_c   1.000
_cell.angle_alpha   90.00
_cell.angle_beta   90.00
_cell.angle_gamma   90.00
#
_symmetry.space_group_name_H-M   'P 1'
#
loop_
_entity.id
_entity.type
_entity.pdbx_description
1 polymer ?
#
loop_
_entity_poly.entity_id
_entity_poly.type
_entity_poly.pdbx_seq_one_letter_code
_entity_poly.pdbx_strand_id
1 'polypeptide(L)'
;MNSRLSQLFLSAHGEIWRIGAAVIAAAFMLVITELAYRSQSDQLATLSQMGKARMALTYAMQRVTDAESGKRGYLLVGGPDYLEPYLRASNDVRVTLRNIAAFDLASGEPSLPPMQAKLDALFEERLAEMQEVLRRHDGGHHDAALDMVRSGIGLEIMQRVRQSFEANMAHRSRLIEARLHQIQELLLLGRIGIAAMTVLSLLILVMLVRQGRLLTTEREGQRKALLHERDRLEQEVQHRTSDLRDLTRHLQ
;
A
#
# COMPACT_ATOMS: atom_id res chain seq x y z
N MET A 1 49.78 5.37 -36.66
CA MET A 1 49.29 4.24 -35.88
C MET A 1 48.53 4.63 -34.58
N ASN A 2 48.71 5.86 -34.06
CA ASN A 2 48.09 6.30 -32.80
C ASN A 2 46.66 6.83 -32.90
N SER A 3 46.18 7.26 -34.06
CA SER A 3 44.82 7.82 -34.21
C SER A 3 43.70 6.75 -34.21
N ARG A 4 43.99 5.52 -34.59
CA ARG A 4 43.00 4.42 -34.60
C ARG A 4 42.77 3.81 -33.22
N LEU A 5 43.77 3.80 -32.36
CA LEU A 5 43.62 3.32 -30.96
C LEU A 5 42.80 4.30 -30.11
N SER A 6 42.95 5.62 -30.32
CA SER A 6 42.17 6.62 -29.59
C SER A 6 40.68 6.58 -29.98
N GLN A 7 40.34 6.28 -31.22
CA GLN A 7 38.93 6.16 -31.66
C GLN A 7 38.26 4.88 -31.11
N LEU A 8 38.99 3.78 -30.99
CA LEU A 8 38.49 2.54 -30.39
C LEU A 8 38.27 2.69 -28.88
N PHE A 9 39.14 3.42 -28.18
CA PHE A 9 38.97 3.73 -26.77
C PHE A 9 37.78 4.66 -26.49
N LEU A 10 37.52 5.65 -27.34
CA LEU A 10 36.37 6.57 -27.21
C LEU A 10 35.04 5.88 -27.49
N SER A 11 34.99 4.93 -28.43
CA SER A 11 33.76 4.17 -28.70
C SER A 11 33.43 3.16 -27.60
N ALA A 12 34.41 2.49 -27.02
CA ALA A 12 34.20 1.54 -25.92
C ALA A 12 33.76 2.25 -24.63
N HIS A 13 34.29 3.43 -24.33
CA HIS A 13 33.84 4.23 -23.17
C HIS A 13 32.38 4.67 -23.31
N GLY A 14 31.93 5.02 -24.51
CA GLY A 14 30.54 5.40 -24.78
C GLY A 14 29.55 4.25 -24.55
N GLU A 15 29.92 3.02 -24.88
CA GLU A 15 29.08 1.84 -24.67
C GLU A 15 28.99 1.46 -23.18
N ILE A 16 30.11 1.48 -22.47
CA ILE A 16 30.15 1.19 -21.03
C ILE A 16 29.34 2.20 -20.23
N TRP A 17 29.42 3.48 -20.60
CA TRP A 17 28.68 4.56 -19.92
C TRP A 17 27.16 4.43 -20.09
N ARG A 18 26.71 3.97 -21.25
CA ARG A 18 25.29 3.74 -21.56
C ARG A 18 24.72 2.55 -20.80
N ILE A 19 25.48 1.45 -20.74
CA ILE A 19 25.10 0.28 -19.95
C ILE A 19 25.07 0.65 -18.46
N GLY A 20 26.05 1.41 -17.97
CA GLY A 20 26.07 1.93 -16.62
C GLY A 20 24.85 2.82 -16.30
N ALA A 21 24.49 3.72 -17.20
CA ALA A 21 23.30 4.56 -17.03
C ALA A 21 22.00 3.74 -16.99
N ALA A 22 21.87 2.72 -17.83
CA ALA A 22 20.71 1.83 -17.83
C ALA A 22 20.60 1.01 -16.52
N VAL A 23 21.72 0.51 -16.02
CA VAL A 23 21.77 -0.21 -14.74
C VAL A 23 21.42 0.71 -13.56
N ILE A 24 21.93 1.94 -13.55
CA ILE A 24 21.61 2.95 -12.53
C ILE A 24 20.11 3.29 -12.57
N ALA A 25 19.54 3.49 -13.76
CA ALA A 25 18.11 3.77 -13.91
C ALA A 25 17.26 2.60 -13.41
N ALA A 26 17.63 1.36 -13.71
CA ALA A 26 16.94 0.17 -13.23
C ALA A 26 17.03 0.02 -11.69
N ALA A 27 18.20 0.27 -11.11
CA ALA A 27 18.41 0.25 -9.67
C ALA A 27 17.59 1.33 -8.96
N PHE A 28 17.55 2.55 -9.53
CA PHE A 28 16.74 3.66 -9.02
C PHE A 28 15.24 3.34 -9.05
N MET A 29 14.76 2.72 -10.13
CA MET A 29 13.38 2.25 -10.25
C MET A 29 13.04 1.21 -9.17
N LEU A 30 13.93 0.26 -8.92
CA LEU A 30 13.78 -0.75 -7.86
C LEU A 30 13.65 -0.09 -6.47
N VAL A 31 14.49 0.88 -6.16
CA VAL A 31 14.45 1.60 -4.88
C VAL A 31 13.15 2.38 -4.73
N ILE A 32 12.70 3.10 -5.76
CA ILE A 32 11.42 3.83 -5.73
C ILE A 32 10.24 2.87 -5.53
N THR A 33 10.23 1.74 -6.24
CA THR A 33 9.16 0.74 -6.13
C THR A 33 9.12 0.13 -4.72
N GLU A 34 10.27 -0.17 -4.13
CA GLU A 34 10.37 -0.70 -2.77
C GLU A 34 9.89 0.32 -1.72
N LEU A 35 10.29 1.59 -1.85
CA LEU A 35 9.83 2.66 -0.95
C LEU A 35 8.32 2.87 -1.05
N ALA A 36 7.78 2.86 -2.27
CA ALA A 36 6.34 2.96 -2.51
C ALA A 36 5.58 1.78 -1.89
N TYR A 37 6.09 0.55 -2.05
CA TYR A 37 5.49 -0.65 -1.48
C TYR A 37 5.43 -0.61 0.06
N ARG A 38 6.51 -0.21 0.72
CA ARG A 38 6.56 -0.07 2.19
C ARG A 38 5.54 0.96 2.68
N SER A 39 5.51 2.13 2.06
CA SER A 39 4.54 3.18 2.40
C SER A 39 3.09 2.72 2.25
N GLN A 40 2.77 1.93 1.24
CA GLN A 40 1.42 1.37 1.04
C GLN A 40 1.06 0.33 2.10
N SER A 41 2.00 -0.52 2.49
CA SER A 41 1.78 -1.54 3.52
C SER A 41 1.41 -0.91 4.86
N ASP A 42 2.09 0.15 5.28
CA ASP A 42 1.82 0.86 6.53
C ASP A 42 0.45 1.55 6.51
N GLN A 43 0.07 2.13 5.36
CA GLN A 43 -1.25 2.76 5.20
C GLN A 43 -2.39 1.74 5.26
N LEU A 44 -2.22 0.57 4.65
CA LEU A 44 -3.20 -0.53 4.73
C LEU A 44 -3.33 -1.07 6.15
N ALA A 45 -2.24 -1.19 6.89
CA ALA A 45 -2.27 -1.59 8.30
C ALA A 45 -3.07 -0.59 9.14
N THR A 46 -2.86 0.71 8.96
CA THR A 46 -3.61 1.78 9.63
C THR A 46 -5.11 1.70 9.30
N LEU A 47 -5.48 1.54 8.03
CA LEU A 47 -6.89 1.38 7.62
C LEU A 47 -7.52 0.13 8.22
N SER A 48 -6.78 -0.97 8.31
CA SER A 48 -7.23 -2.20 8.97
C SER A 48 -7.54 -1.96 10.45
N GLN A 49 -6.70 -1.23 11.17
CA GLN A 49 -6.96 -0.90 12.59
C GLN A 49 -8.20 -0.02 12.75
N MET A 50 -8.36 1.01 11.90
CA MET A 50 -9.56 1.85 11.89
C MET A 50 -10.83 1.04 11.59
N GLY A 51 -10.76 0.09 10.66
CA GLY A 51 -11.84 -0.83 10.34
C GLY A 51 -12.23 -1.74 11.51
N LYS A 52 -11.24 -2.31 12.20
CA LYS A 52 -11.44 -3.14 13.41
C LYS A 52 -12.10 -2.32 14.53
N ALA A 53 -11.62 -1.11 14.79
CA ALA A 53 -12.21 -0.21 15.78
C ALA A 53 -13.68 0.11 15.46
N ARG A 54 -14.01 0.37 14.19
CA ARG A 54 -15.38 0.62 13.74
C ARG A 54 -16.29 -0.59 13.96
N MET A 55 -15.83 -1.79 13.63
CA MET A 55 -16.60 -3.03 13.85
C MET A 55 -16.80 -3.28 15.35
N ALA A 56 -15.74 -3.11 16.15
CA ALA A 56 -15.82 -3.25 17.60
C ALA A 56 -16.79 -2.26 18.22
N LEU A 57 -16.82 -1.02 17.75
CA LEU A 57 -17.75 0.00 18.22
C LEU A 57 -19.22 -0.36 17.92
N THR A 58 -19.50 -0.88 16.73
CA THR A 58 -20.83 -1.39 16.38
C THR A 58 -21.22 -2.57 17.26
N TYR A 59 -20.30 -3.47 17.54
CA TYR A 59 -20.51 -4.60 18.44
C TYR A 59 -20.80 -4.12 19.88
N ALA A 60 -20.05 -3.15 20.41
CA ALA A 60 -20.30 -2.58 21.73
C ALA A 60 -21.70 -1.96 21.82
N MET A 61 -22.13 -1.21 20.82
CA MET A 61 -23.47 -0.63 20.75
C MET A 61 -24.58 -1.69 20.77
N GLN A 62 -24.38 -2.78 20.01
CA GLN A 62 -25.31 -3.90 20.04
C GLN A 62 -25.37 -4.55 21.42
N ARG A 63 -24.21 -4.80 22.05
CA ARG A 63 -24.16 -5.40 23.40
C ARG A 63 -24.89 -4.56 24.46
N VAL A 64 -24.75 -3.23 24.42
CA VAL A 64 -25.51 -2.35 25.33
C VAL A 64 -27.01 -2.47 25.12
N THR A 65 -27.45 -2.59 23.87
CA THR A 65 -28.86 -2.79 23.52
C THR A 65 -29.39 -4.15 24.01
N ASP A 66 -28.57 -5.21 23.88
CA ASP A 66 -28.90 -6.55 24.38
C ASP A 66 -28.96 -6.54 25.93
N ALA A 67 -28.05 -5.83 26.60
CA ALA A 67 -28.08 -5.64 28.06
C ALA A 67 -29.35 -4.96 28.50
N GLU A 68 -29.78 -3.91 27.80
CA GLU A 68 -31.06 -3.23 28.09
C GLU A 68 -32.27 -4.15 27.94
N SER A 69 -32.31 -4.93 26.87
CA SER A 69 -33.38 -5.90 26.62
C SER A 69 -33.41 -6.99 27.68
N GLY A 70 -32.25 -7.54 28.06
CA GLY A 70 -32.13 -8.50 29.16
C GLY A 70 -32.60 -7.96 30.49
N LYS A 71 -32.15 -6.74 30.87
CA LYS A 71 -32.62 -6.05 32.06
C LYS A 71 -34.15 -5.88 32.10
N ARG A 72 -34.75 -5.44 30.98
CA ARG A 72 -36.21 -5.30 30.89
C ARG A 72 -36.94 -6.63 31.05
N GLY A 73 -36.47 -7.67 30.38
CA GLY A 73 -37.02 -9.03 30.51
C GLY A 73 -36.99 -9.52 31.95
N TYR A 74 -35.86 -9.32 32.63
CA TYR A 74 -35.68 -9.71 34.04
C TYR A 74 -36.64 -8.95 34.97
N LEU A 75 -36.79 -7.64 34.83
CA LEU A 75 -37.70 -6.83 35.64
C LEU A 75 -39.18 -7.19 35.46
N LEU A 76 -39.57 -7.71 34.29
CA LEU A 76 -40.95 -8.04 33.96
C LEU A 76 -41.35 -9.48 34.29
N VAL A 77 -40.46 -10.43 34.05
CA VAL A 77 -40.75 -11.88 34.11
C VAL A 77 -40.09 -12.52 35.32
N GLY A 78 -38.95 -11.98 35.76
CA GLY A 78 -38.06 -12.63 36.70
C GLY A 78 -37.31 -13.80 36.05
N GLY A 79 -36.39 -14.39 36.74
CA GLY A 79 -35.66 -15.57 36.30
C GLY A 79 -34.28 -15.27 35.71
N PRO A 80 -33.31 -16.15 36.05
CA PRO A 80 -31.90 -15.95 35.73
C PRO A 80 -31.62 -15.94 34.22
N ASP A 81 -32.44 -16.60 33.41
CA ASP A 81 -32.27 -16.69 31.96
C ASP A 81 -32.37 -15.31 31.28
N TYR A 82 -33.17 -14.39 31.85
CA TYR A 82 -33.26 -13.02 31.35
C TYR A 82 -32.09 -12.14 31.81
N LEU A 83 -31.47 -12.46 32.96
CA LEU A 83 -30.34 -11.70 33.48
C LEU A 83 -29.02 -12.07 32.80
N GLU A 84 -28.88 -13.31 32.35
CA GLU A 84 -27.66 -13.78 31.68
C GLU A 84 -27.21 -12.93 30.50
N PRO A 85 -28.10 -12.53 29.54
CA PRO A 85 -27.73 -11.62 28.44
C PRO A 85 -27.16 -10.28 28.96
N TYR A 86 -27.69 -9.71 30.02
CA TYR A 86 -27.17 -8.49 30.63
C TYR A 86 -25.76 -8.70 31.18
N LEU A 87 -25.51 -9.76 31.94
CA LEU A 87 -24.22 -10.05 32.56
C LEU A 87 -23.13 -10.26 31.50
N ARG A 88 -23.41 -11.02 30.46
CA ARG A 88 -22.50 -11.21 29.36
C ARG A 88 -22.24 -9.90 28.61
N ALA A 89 -23.29 -9.20 28.23
CA ALA A 89 -23.18 -7.96 27.46
C ALA A 89 -22.40 -6.88 28.21
N SER A 90 -22.61 -6.71 29.52
CA SER A 90 -21.89 -5.72 30.30
C SER A 90 -20.37 -5.98 30.36
N ASN A 91 -19.96 -7.26 30.45
CA ASN A 91 -18.55 -7.63 30.38
C ASN A 91 -17.97 -7.44 28.98
N ASP A 92 -18.69 -7.89 27.95
CA ASP A 92 -18.27 -7.78 26.54
C ASP A 92 -18.06 -6.33 26.13
N VAL A 93 -18.94 -5.40 26.55
CA VAL A 93 -18.77 -3.96 26.29
C VAL A 93 -17.43 -3.48 26.83
N ARG A 94 -17.10 -3.73 28.11
CA ARG A 94 -15.85 -3.27 28.72
C ARG A 94 -14.60 -3.83 28.05
N VAL A 95 -14.64 -5.11 27.67
CA VAL A 95 -13.53 -5.72 26.92
C VAL A 95 -13.39 -5.05 25.54
N THR A 96 -14.52 -4.82 24.87
CA THR A 96 -14.55 -4.23 23.53
C THR A 96 -14.04 -2.79 23.54
N LEU A 97 -14.44 -1.97 24.53
CA LEU A 97 -13.96 -0.59 24.67
C LEU A 97 -12.44 -0.52 24.82
N ARG A 98 -11.84 -1.42 25.64
CA ARG A 98 -10.38 -1.53 25.74
C ARG A 98 -9.72 -1.88 24.42
N ASN A 99 -10.32 -2.78 23.64
CA ASN A 99 -9.79 -3.13 22.31
C ASN A 99 -9.88 -1.95 21.34
N ILE A 100 -10.96 -1.17 21.37
CA ILE A 100 -11.11 0.03 20.54
C ILE A 100 -10.00 1.04 20.86
N ALA A 101 -9.73 1.29 22.14
CA ALA A 101 -8.67 2.18 22.57
C ALA A 101 -7.28 1.73 22.04
N ALA A 102 -7.02 0.41 22.05
CA ALA A 102 -5.79 -0.15 21.47
C ALA A 102 -5.72 0.03 19.94
N PHE A 103 -6.83 -0.17 19.22
CA PHE A 103 -6.89 0.05 17.77
C PHE A 103 -6.71 1.53 17.41
N ASP A 104 -7.30 2.44 18.19
CA ASP A 104 -7.18 3.89 17.98
C ASP A 104 -5.74 4.36 18.19
N LEU A 105 -5.09 3.87 19.23
CA LEU A 105 -3.68 4.15 19.47
C LEU A 105 -2.79 3.62 18.33
N ALA A 106 -3.05 2.40 17.88
CA ALA A 106 -2.31 1.78 16.78
C ALA A 106 -2.55 2.46 15.42
N SER A 107 -3.69 3.15 15.25
CA SER A 107 -3.98 3.92 14.03
C SER A 107 -3.16 5.20 13.91
N GLY A 108 -2.63 5.72 15.04
CA GLY A 108 -1.88 6.97 15.10
C GLY A 108 -2.71 8.23 14.82
N GLU A 109 -4.05 8.14 14.83
CA GLU A 109 -4.93 9.29 14.56
C GLU A 109 -5.28 10.02 15.86
N PRO A 110 -4.77 11.25 16.09
CA PRO A 110 -4.87 11.93 17.39
C PRO A 110 -6.30 12.37 17.75
N SER A 111 -7.20 12.46 16.79
CA SER A 111 -8.59 12.88 17.00
C SER A 111 -9.48 11.79 17.61
N LEU A 112 -9.09 10.52 17.47
CA LEU A 112 -9.89 9.37 17.92
C LEU A 112 -9.90 9.16 19.44
N PRO A 113 -8.76 9.15 20.17
CA PRO A 113 -8.76 8.86 21.60
C PRO A 113 -9.67 9.76 22.44
N PRO A 114 -9.68 11.10 22.30
CA PRO A 114 -10.55 11.95 23.11
C PRO A 114 -12.03 11.76 22.78
N MET A 115 -12.35 11.48 21.52
CA MET A 115 -13.72 11.21 21.09
C MET A 115 -14.21 9.85 21.61
N GLN A 116 -13.34 8.85 21.60
CA GLN A 116 -13.62 7.53 22.16
C GLN A 116 -13.81 7.60 23.67
N ALA A 117 -12.95 8.28 24.40
CA ALA A 117 -13.05 8.42 25.85
C ALA A 117 -14.39 9.03 26.30
N LYS A 118 -14.92 10.01 25.54
CA LYS A 118 -16.24 10.57 25.81
C LYS A 118 -17.34 9.53 25.63
N LEU A 119 -17.27 8.71 24.59
CA LEU A 119 -18.24 7.64 24.33
C LEU A 119 -18.13 6.51 25.36
N ASP A 120 -16.92 6.15 25.77
CA ASP A 120 -16.66 5.15 26.80
C ASP A 120 -17.30 5.55 28.14
N ALA A 121 -17.17 6.83 28.51
CA ALA A 121 -17.81 7.36 29.72
C ALA A 121 -19.34 7.23 29.67
N LEU A 122 -19.96 7.47 28.51
CA LEU A 122 -21.41 7.31 28.32
C LEU A 122 -21.85 5.85 28.36
N PHE A 123 -21.05 4.91 27.82
CA PHE A 123 -21.31 3.48 27.95
C PHE A 123 -21.26 3.04 29.43
N GLU A 124 -20.24 3.45 30.16
CA GLU A 124 -20.14 3.12 31.60
C GLU A 124 -21.26 3.76 32.40
N GLU A 125 -21.66 5.01 32.15
CA GLU A 125 -22.80 5.66 32.76
C GLU A 125 -24.10 4.87 32.52
N ARG A 126 -24.30 4.36 31.28
CA ARG A 126 -25.47 3.53 30.95
C ARG A 126 -25.46 2.18 31.68
N LEU A 127 -24.30 1.51 31.72
CA LEU A 127 -24.15 0.24 32.43
C LEU A 127 -24.34 0.41 33.94
N ALA A 128 -23.84 1.49 34.52
CA ALA A 128 -24.00 1.79 35.94
C ALA A 128 -25.47 2.05 36.29
N GLU A 129 -26.23 2.80 35.46
CA GLU A 129 -27.68 2.99 35.63
C GLU A 129 -28.43 1.64 35.62
N MET A 130 -28.13 0.79 34.64
CA MET A 130 -28.76 -0.53 34.56
C MET A 130 -28.43 -1.40 35.78
N GLN A 131 -27.21 -1.36 36.26
CA GLN A 131 -26.79 -2.08 37.43
C GLN A 131 -27.51 -1.60 38.69
N GLU A 132 -27.69 -0.29 38.86
CA GLU A 132 -28.38 0.28 39.99
C GLU A 132 -29.87 -0.09 40.03
N VAL A 133 -30.55 -0.10 38.87
CA VAL A 133 -31.93 -0.58 38.76
C VAL A 133 -32.06 -2.04 39.20
N LEU A 134 -31.17 -2.92 38.70
CA LEU A 134 -31.14 -4.32 39.09
C LEU A 134 -30.87 -4.50 40.59
N ARG A 135 -29.91 -3.79 41.13
CA ARG A 135 -29.56 -3.85 42.57
C ARG A 135 -30.74 -3.49 43.46
N ARG A 136 -31.53 -2.46 43.09
CA ARG A 136 -32.75 -2.09 43.84
C ARG A 136 -33.82 -3.14 43.75
N HIS A 137 -34.04 -3.69 42.55
CA HIS A 137 -35.01 -4.74 42.31
C HIS A 137 -34.69 -6.00 43.15
N ASP A 138 -33.45 -6.48 43.12
CA ASP A 138 -32.99 -7.67 43.84
C ASP A 138 -32.96 -7.47 45.35
N GLY A 139 -32.77 -6.23 45.79
CA GLY A 139 -32.88 -5.84 47.21
C GLY A 139 -34.31 -5.74 47.73
N GLY A 140 -35.33 -6.12 46.95
CA GLY A 140 -36.74 -6.05 47.31
C GLY A 140 -37.38 -4.67 47.20
N HIS A 141 -36.65 -3.66 46.67
CA HIS A 141 -37.17 -2.30 46.50
C HIS A 141 -37.74 -2.11 45.09
N HIS A 142 -38.74 -2.93 44.74
CA HIS A 142 -39.28 -3.00 43.37
C HIS A 142 -39.89 -1.68 42.91
N ASP A 143 -40.62 -0.95 43.78
CA ASP A 143 -41.18 0.37 43.45
C ASP A 143 -40.08 1.38 43.13
N ALA A 144 -39.03 1.43 43.91
CA ALA A 144 -37.90 2.34 43.67
C ALA A 144 -37.13 2.01 42.40
N ALA A 145 -37.03 0.72 42.01
CA ALA A 145 -36.48 0.31 40.75
C ALA A 145 -37.36 0.75 39.57
N LEU A 146 -38.68 0.58 39.68
CA LEU A 146 -39.65 1.01 38.66
C LEU A 146 -39.70 2.54 38.52
N ASP A 147 -39.61 3.28 39.63
CA ASP A 147 -39.57 4.75 39.59
C ASP A 147 -38.29 5.24 38.89
N MET A 148 -37.19 4.58 39.10
CA MET A 148 -35.97 4.88 38.37
C MET A 148 -36.11 4.63 36.85
N VAL A 149 -36.77 3.56 36.47
CA VAL A 149 -37.08 3.31 35.05
C VAL A 149 -38.06 4.35 34.48
N ARG A 150 -39.10 4.73 35.23
CA ARG A 150 -40.10 5.74 34.85
C ARG A 150 -39.53 7.15 34.77
N SER A 151 -38.47 7.45 35.49
CA SER A 151 -37.82 8.77 35.45
C SER A 151 -37.29 9.16 34.09
N GLY A 152 -37.08 8.18 33.19
CA GLY A 152 -36.56 8.40 31.86
C GLY A 152 -35.03 8.63 31.77
N ILE A 153 -34.32 8.63 32.91
CA ILE A 153 -32.86 8.84 32.98
C ILE A 153 -32.13 7.86 32.05
N GLY A 154 -32.51 6.58 32.06
CA GLY A 154 -31.90 5.57 31.22
C GLY A 154 -32.13 5.85 29.73
N LEU A 155 -33.31 6.39 29.34
CA LEU A 155 -33.59 6.79 27.96
C LEU A 155 -32.72 7.97 27.55
N GLU A 156 -32.57 8.97 28.39
CA GLU A 156 -31.72 10.15 28.14
C GLU A 156 -30.25 9.74 27.96
N ILE A 157 -29.71 8.91 28.86
CA ILE A 157 -28.33 8.40 28.69
C ILE A 157 -28.19 7.66 27.37
N MET A 158 -29.14 6.79 27.03
CA MET A 158 -29.08 6.03 25.78
C MET A 158 -29.16 6.93 24.53
N GLN A 159 -29.91 8.02 24.58
CA GLN A 159 -29.92 9.01 23.50
C GLN A 159 -28.56 9.70 23.35
N ARG A 160 -27.91 10.08 24.45
CA ARG A 160 -26.55 10.64 24.45
C ARG A 160 -25.53 9.63 23.91
N VAL A 161 -25.65 8.34 24.28
CA VAL A 161 -24.82 7.25 23.74
C VAL A 161 -24.97 7.18 22.22
N ARG A 162 -26.21 7.13 21.71
CA ARG A 162 -26.48 7.07 20.25
C ARG A 162 -25.91 8.26 19.49
N GLN A 163 -26.14 9.47 19.98
CA GLN A 163 -25.60 10.68 19.35
C GLN A 163 -24.07 10.67 19.31
N SER A 164 -23.43 10.29 20.42
CA SER A 164 -21.97 10.20 20.49
C SER A 164 -21.43 9.08 19.61
N PHE A 165 -22.12 7.93 19.54
CA PHE A 165 -21.81 6.83 18.65
C PHE A 165 -21.88 7.24 17.18
N GLU A 166 -22.97 7.88 16.76
CA GLU A 166 -23.15 8.33 15.37
C GLU A 166 -22.09 9.36 14.96
N ALA A 167 -21.78 10.31 15.85
CA ALA A 167 -20.74 11.30 15.61
C ALA A 167 -19.35 10.63 15.47
N ASN A 168 -19.05 9.64 16.34
CA ASN A 168 -17.80 8.87 16.28
C ASN A 168 -17.70 8.06 15.00
N MET A 169 -18.79 7.36 14.61
CA MET A 169 -18.85 6.58 13.38
C MET A 169 -18.70 7.45 12.13
N ALA A 170 -19.37 8.60 12.09
CA ALA A 170 -19.25 9.55 10.96
C ALA A 170 -17.83 10.12 10.86
N HIS A 171 -17.19 10.43 11.99
CA HIS A 171 -15.82 10.91 12.01
C HIS A 171 -14.84 9.84 11.48
N ARG A 172 -14.94 8.60 11.99
CA ARG A 172 -14.13 7.46 11.52
C ARG A 172 -14.32 7.18 10.03
N SER A 173 -15.56 7.26 9.53
CA SER A 173 -15.85 7.07 8.11
C SER A 173 -15.14 8.12 7.25
N ARG A 174 -15.23 9.41 7.64
CA ARG A 174 -14.52 10.49 6.94
C ARG A 174 -13.00 10.30 6.91
N LEU A 175 -12.42 9.86 8.05
CA LEU A 175 -10.98 9.57 8.11
C LEU A 175 -10.59 8.42 7.17
N ILE A 176 -11.37 7.35 7.14
CA ILE A 176 -11.14 6.20 6.25
C ILE A 176 -11.24 6.63 4.78
N GLU A 177 -12.28 7.39 4.43
CA GLU A 177 -12.47 7.91 3.06
C GLU A 177 -11.30 8.81 2.63
N ALA A 178 -10.89 9.75 3.49
CA ALA A 178 -9.74 10.62 3.20
C ALA A 178 -8.44 9.82 2.98
N ARG A 179 -8.19 8.80 3.80
CA ARG A 179 -7.03 7.91 3.63
C ARG A 179 -7.10 7.09 2.35
N LEU A 180 -8.29 6.58 2.00
CA LEU A 180 -8.48 5.85 0.74
C LEU A 180 -8.22 6.73 -0.49
N HIS A 181 -8.69 7.99 -0.47
CA HIS A 181 -8.40 8.95 -1.53
C HIS A 181 -6.90 9.22 -1.67
N GLN A 182 -6.19 9.44 -0.57
CA GLN A 182 -4.74 9.62 -0.59
C GLN A 182 -4.00 8.41 -1.21
N ILE A 183 -4.42 7.20 -0.87
CA ILE A 183 -3.85 5.97 -1.44
C ILE A 183 -4.11 5.92 -2.95
N GLN A 184 -5.31 6.25 -3.41
CA GLN A 184 -5.66 6.25 -4.84
C GLN A 184 -4.83 7.26 -5.64
N GLU A 185 -4.62 8.46 -5.12
CA GLU A 185 -3.77 9.47 -5.77
C GLU A 185 -2.31 9.02 -5.88
N LEU A 186 -1.75 8.45 -4.80
CA LEU A 186 -0.40 7.89 -4.81
C LEU A 186 -0.25 6.73 -5.79
N LEU A 187 -1.26 5.85 -5.89
CA LEU A 187 -1.27 4.75 -6.86
C LEU A 187 -1.28 5.26 -8.30
N LEU A 188 -2.06 6.31 -8.60
CA LEU A 188 -2.10 6.93 -9.92
C LEU A 188 -0.75 7.54 -10.31
N LEU A 189 -0.13 8.30 -9.40
CA LEU A 189 1.20 8.86 -9.60
C LEU A 189 2.24 7.76 -9.81
N GLY A 190 2.20 6.70 -9.03
CA GLY A 190 3.07 5.53 -9.18
C GLY A 190 2.91 4.86 -10.56
N ARG A 191 1.68 4.67 -11.02
CA ARG A 191 1.40 4.10 -12.35
C ARG A 191 1.94 4.96 -13.48
N ILE A 192 1.76 6.28 -13.39
CA ILE A 192 2.31 7.24 -14.38
C ILE A 192 3.84 7.17 -14.38
N GLY A 193 4.46 7.14 -13.20
CA GLY A 193 5.92 7.02 -13.06
C GLY A 193 6.46 5.72 -13.69
N ILE A 194 5.84 4.58 -13.40
CA ILE A 194 6.21 3.29 -13.98
C ILE A 194 6.04 3.31 -15.51
N ALA A 195 4.93 3.83 -16.02
CA ALA A 195 4.68 3.94 -17.45
C ALA A 195 5.73 4.83 -18.15
N ALA A 196 6.05 5.99 -17.59
CA ALA A 196 7.07 6.90 -18.11
C ALA A 196 8.46 6.23 -18.16
N MET A 197 8.85 5.54 -17.09
CA MET A 197 10.13 4.82 -17.04
C MET A 197 10.18 3.65 -18.03
N THR A 198 9.06 2.94 -18.20
CA THR A 198 8.97 1.86 -19.19
C THR A 198 9.16 2.39 -20.62
N VAL A 199 8.49 3.50 -20.95
CA VAL A 199 8.65 4.16 -22.26
C VAL A 199 10.09 4.64 -22.46
N LEU A 200 10.69 5.26 -21.45
CA LEU A 200 12.08 5.72 -21.51
C LEU A 200 13.05 4.55 -21.72
N SER A 201 12.86 3.45 -20.99
CA SER A 201 13.67 2.23 -21.14
C SER A 201 13.55 1.64 -22.54
N LEU A 202 12.33 1.61 -23.10
CA LEU A 202 12.10 1.14 -24.48
C LEU A 202 12.78 2.04 -25.52
N LEU A 203 12.72 3.35 -25.34
CA LEU A 203 13.40 4.31 -26.23
C LEU A 203 14.92 4.13 -26.19
N ILE A 204 15.50 3.94 -25.00
CA ILE A 204 16.94 3.65 -24.85
C ILE A 204 17.29 2.34 -25.57
N LEU A 205 16.49 1.29 -25.40
CA LEU A 205 16.71 0.00 -26.06
C LEU A 205 16.65 0.12 -27.59
N VAL A 206 15.65 0.81 -28.12
CA VAL A 206 15.52 1.06 -29.56
C VAL A 206 16.73 1.84 -30.08
N MET A 207 17.18 2.85 -29.35
CA MET A 207 18.36 3.64 -29.71
C MET A 207 19.63 2.78 -29.74
N LEU A 208 19.83 1.90 -28.76
CA LEU A 208 20.96 0.98 -28.70
C LEU A 208 20.95 -0.02 -29.86
N VAL A 209 19.80 -0.62 -30.16
CA VAL A 209 19.65 -1.54 -31.29
C VAL A 209 19.92 -0.85 -32.65
N ARG A 210 19.41 0.38 -32.81
CA ARG A 210 19.62 1.18 -34.02
C ARG A 210 21.11 1.53 -34.21
N GLN A 211 21.81 1.90 -33.15
CA GLN A 211 23.25 2.17 -33.22
C GLN A 211 24.07 0.91 -33.49
N GLY A 212 23.71 -0.22 -32.89
CA GLY A 212 24.36 -1.50 -33.14
C GLY A 212 24.27 -1.91 -34.61
N ARG A 213 23.13 -1.70 -35.26
CA ARG A 213 22.93 -2.00 -36.69
C ARG A 213 23.77 -1.11 -37.60
N LEU A 214 23.91 0.18 -37.30
CA LEU A 214 24.75 1.11 -38.05
C LEU A 214 26.23 0.70 -38.01
N LEU A 215 26.74 0.30 -36.85
CA LEU A 215 28.12 -0.14 -36.70
C LEU A 215 28.42 -1.46 -37.41
N THR A 216 27.44 -2.38 -37.50
CA THR A 216 27.60 -3.65 -38.24
C THR A 216 27.66 -3.42 -39.72
N THR A 217 26.86 -2.52 -40.29
CA THR A 217 26.88 -2.20 -41.73
C THR A 217 28.18 -1.51 -42.15
N GLU A 218 28.75 -0.63 -41.33
CA GLU A 218 30.05 -0.01 -41.59
C GLU A 218 31.20 -1.04 -41.57
N ARG A 219 31.19 -1.95 -40.61
CA ARG A 219 32.20 -3.02 -40.51
C ARG A 219 32.13 -4.00 -41.67
N GLU A 220 30.95 -4.34 -42.13
CA GLU A 220 30.77 -5.18 -43.35
C GLU A 220 31.25 -4.48 -44.61
N GLY A 221 30.99 -3.17 -44.74
CA GLY A 221 31.51 -2.36 -45.86
C GLY A 221 33.05 -2.33 -45.90
N GLN A 222 33.69 -2.08 -44.74
CA GLN A 222 35.16 -2.10 -44.64
C GLN A 222 35.76 -3.47 -44.93
N ARG A 223 35.12 -4.54 -44.46
CA ARG A 223 35.56 -5.91 -44.73
C ARG A 223 35.49 -6.27 -46.21
N LYS A 224 34.41 -5.89 -46.88
CA LYS A 224 34.26 -6.08 -48.35
C LYS A 224 35.32 -5.29 -49.12
N ALA A 225 35.60 -4.04 -48.75
CA ALA A 225 36.64 -3.22 -49.37
C ALA A 225 38.03 -3.83 -49.21
N LEU A 226 38.38 -4.34 -48.02
CA LEU A 226 39.65 -5.03 -47.78
C LEU A 226 39.78 -6.34 -48.56
N LEU A 227 38.70 -7.10 -48.73
CA LEU A 227 38.70 -8.32 -49.55
C LEU A 227 38.91 -7.98 -51.02
N HIS A 228 38.27 -6.95 -51.55
CA HIS A 228 38.49 -6.49 -52.92
C HIS A 228 39.91 -6.01 -53.17
N GLU A 229 40.51 -5.28 -52.23
CA GLU A 229 41.89 -4.83 -52.32
C GLU A 229 42.87 -6.00 -52.32
N ARG A 230 42.65 -7.02 -51.47
CA ARG A 230 43.42 -8.23 -51.43
C ARG A 230 43.35 -9.00 -52.76
N ASP A 231 42.17 -9.23 -53.29
CA ASP A 231 41.93 -9.96 -54.55
C ASP A 231 42.60 -9.25 -55.72
N ARG A 232 42.57 -7.91 -55.77
CA ARG A 232 43.27 -7.09 -56.75
C ARG A 232 44.79 -7.25 -56.67
N LEU A 233 45.34 -7.22 -55.45
CA LEU A 233 46.77 -7.41 -55.24
C LEU A 233 47.23 -8.84 -55.61
N GLU A 234 46.41 -9.85 -55.30
CA GLU A 234 46.71 -11.24 -55.72
C GLU A 234 46.70 -11.37 -57.27
N GLN A 235 45.77 -10.73 -57.99
CA GLN A 235 45.77 -10.71 -59.48
C GLN A 235 46.99 -9.98 -60.05
N GLU A 236 47.39 -8.83 -59.41
CA GLU A 236 48.55 -8.08 -59.86
C GLU A 236 49.87 -8.89 -59.64
N VAL A 237 49.99 -9.59 -58.51
CA VAL A 237 51.13 -10.50 -58.25
C VAL A 237 51.14 -11.67 -59.20
N GLN A 238 50.02 -12.27 -59.57
CA GLN A 238 49.93 -13.35 -60.54
C GLN A 238 50.32 -12.86 -61.97
N HIS A 239 49.85 -11.67 -62.35
CA HIS A 239 50.20 -11.10 -63.65
C HIS A 239 51.71 -10.81 -63.71
N ARG A 240 52.30 -10.19 -62.71
CA ARG A 240 53.78 -9.94 -62.71
C ARG A 240 54.59 -11.20 -62.67
N THR A 241 54.09 -12.25 -61.99
CA THR A 241 54.80 -13.55 -61.88
C THR A 241 54.73 -14.30 -63.24
N SER A 242 53.64 -14.17 -63.97
CA SER A 242 53.54 -14.72 -65.34
C SER A 242 54.44 -13.97 -66.33
N ASP A 243 54.48 -12.63 -66.27
CA ASP A 243 55.38 -11.81 -67.14
C ASP A 243 56.85 -12.12 -66.92
N LEU A 244 57.25 -12.33 -65.65
CA LEU A 244 58.61 -12.75 -65.31
C LEU A 244 58.95 -14.14 -65.83
N ARG A 245 58.01 -15.07 -65.78
CA ARG A 245 58.20 -16.43 -66.38
C ARG A 245 58.33 -16.40 -67.88
N ASP A 246 57.58 -15.56 -68.53
CA ASP A 246 57.65 -15.42 -69.99
C ASP A 246 58.97 -14.73 -70.48
N LEU A 247 59.45 -13.73 -69.69
CA LEU A 247 60.77 -13.13 -69.93
C LEU A 247 61.91 -14.12 -69.72
N THR A 248 61.85 -14.99 -68.74
CA THR A 248 62.88 -16.02 -68.48
C THR A 248 62.88 -17.11 -69.56
N ARG A 249 61.71 -17.38 -70.21
CA ARG A 249 61.58 -18.32 -71.32
C ARG A 249 62.16 -17.81 -72.65
N HIS A 250 62.21 -16.50 -72.84
CA HIS A 250 62.77 -15.86 -74.06
C HIS A 250 64.27 -15.63 -73.99
N LEU A 251 64.90 -15.90 -72.82
CA LEU A 251 66.33 -15.75 -72.63
C LEU A 251 67.09 -17.09 -72.59
N GLN A 252 66.42 -18.20 -72.81
CA GLN A 252 66.99 -19.51 -73.04
C GLN A 252 66.86 -19.91 -74.56
#